data_9aca74855066e897e7ef1efc5640564b
#
_entry.id   9aca74855066e897e7ef1efc5640564b
#
_cell.length_a   1.000
_cell.length_b   1.000
_cell.length_c   1.000
_cell.angle_alpha   90.00
_cell.angle_beta   90.00
_cell.angle_gamma   90.00
#
_symmetry.space_group_name_H-M   'P 1'
#
loop_
_entity.id
_entity.type
_entity.pdbx_description
1 polymer ?
#
loop_
_entity_poly.entity_id
_entity_poly.type
_entity_poly.pdbx_seq_one_letter_code
_entity_poly.pdbx_strand_id
1 'polypeptide(L)'
;MASYKLRQLVTERAYGCCEYCMSQEKFASQSFSLEHIFPKILGGTDDLINLALACQGCNNFKFTKIKVFDKETNTDVLLFNPRQHKWYEHFKWNDNFTVIVALTPIGNVTIHELQLNRDNLINQRIVYRAFGIHPPPHSLV
;
A
#
# COMPACT_ATOMS: atom_id res chain seq x y z
N MET A 1 20.59 1.23 -6.73
CA MET A 1 20.20 1.33 -5.31
C MET A 1 19.77 2.75 -5.02
N ALA A 2 18.67 2.92 -4.31
CA ALA A 2 18.17 4.24 -3.96
C ALA A 2 19.10 4.90 -2.93
N SER A 3 19.37 6.20 -3.10
CA SER A 3 20.18 6.96 -2.15
C SER A 3 19.42 7.23 -0.85
N TYR A 4 20.15 7.62 0.18
CA TYR A 4 19.54 8.06 1.45
C TYR A 4 18.55 9.20 1.22
N LYS A 5 18.92 10.15 0.37
CA LYS A 5 18.05 11.29 0.03
C LYS A 5 16.76 10.85 -0.63
N LEU A 6 16.85 9.91 -1.56
CA LEU A 6 15.67 9.37 -2.26
C LEU A 6 14.74 8.65 -1.28
N ARG A 7 15.30 7.86 -0.38
CA ARG A 7 14.52 7.19 0.66
C ARG A 7 13.80 8.19 1.55
N GLN A 8 14.48 9.24 1.95
CA GLN A 8 13.90 10.30 2.77
C GLN A 8 12.70 10.96 2.08
N LEU A 9 12.86 11.31 0.80
CA LEU A 9 11.80 11.96 0.02
C LEU A 9 10.58 11.05 -0.12
N VAL A 10 10.80 9.78 -0.41
CA VAL A 10 9.71 8.80 -0.55
C VAL A 10 8.99 8.60 0.79
N THR A 11 9.75 8.47 1.86
CA THR A 11 9.19 8.27 3.21
C THR A 11 8.36 9.47 3.65
N GLU A 12 8.86 10.68 3.46
CA GLU A 12 8.14 11.90 3.83
C GLU A 12 6.85 12.05 3.02
N ARG A 13 6.90 11.80 1.73
CA ARG A 13 5.72 11.88 0.86
C ARG A 13 4.64 10.90 1.28
N ALA A 14 5.04 9.74 1.81
CA ALA A 14 4.12 8.70 2.26
C ALA A 14 3.69 8.88 3.72
N TYR A 15 4.11 9.95 4.39
CA TYR A 15 3.84 10.16 5.82
C TYR A 15 4.37 9.00 6.69
N GLY A 16 5.44 8.34 6.25
CA GLY A 16 6.01 7.18 6.96
C GLY A 16 5.15 5.94 6.93
N CYS A 17 4.16 5.86 6.05
CA CYS A 17 3.23 4.74 5.98
C CYS A 17 3.40 3.93 4.70
N CYS A 18 3.16 2.63 4.79
CA CYS A 18 3.00 1.81 3.59
C CYS A 18 1.86 2.42 2.74
N GLU A 19 2.15 2.71 1.48
CA GLU A 19 1.18 3.38 0.61
C GLU A 19 0.06 2.46 0.15
N TYR A 20 0.10 1.19 0.53
CA TYR A 20 -0.94 0.21 0.23
C TYR A 20 -1.79 -0.11 1.48
N CYS A 21 -1.17 -0.61 2.55
CA CYS A 21 -1.92 -1.04 3.74
C CYS A 21 -2.01 -0.01 4.86
N MET A 22 -1.31 1.11 4.73
CA MET A 22 -1.29 2.21 5.72
C MET A 22 -0.63 1.88 7.06
N SER A 23 0.12 0.78 7.16
CA SER A 23 0.91 0.51 8.36
C SER A 23 2.06 1.51 8.46
N GLN A 24 2.49 1.80 9.70
CA GLN A 24 3.49 2.83 9.96
C GLN A 24 4.88 2.22 10.16
N GLU A 25 5.85 2.71 9.41
CA GLU A 25 7.22 2.18 9.44
C GLU A 25 7.86 2.26 10.83
N LYS A 26 7.60 3.32 11.57
CA LYS A 26 8.23 3.53 12.87
C LYS A 26 7.88 2.48 13.92
N PHE A 27 6.82 1.72 13.69
CA PHE A 27 6.40 0.62 14.58
C PHE A 27 6.70 -0.77 14.01
N ALA A 28 7.27 -0.82 12.81
CA ALA A 28 7.57 -2.08 12.16
C ALA A 28 8.89 -2.67 12.68
N SER A 29 9.01 -3.98 12.63
CA SER A 29 10.24 -4.68 13.00
C SER A 29 11.35 -4.55 11.95
N GLN A 30 11.00 -4.14 10.73
CA GLN A 30 11.93 -3.99 9.63
C GLN A 30 11.62 -2.71 8.86
N SER A 31 12.66 -2.09 8.29
CA SER A 31 12.50 -0.95 7.42
C SER A 31 11.66 -1.31 6.20
N PHE A 32 10.88 -0.35 5.72
CA PHE A 32 10.06 -0.53 4.53
C PHE A 32 10.91 -0.48 3.26
N SER A 33 10.38 -1.04 2.19
CA SER A 33 11.03 -1.04 0.88
C SER A 33 10.69 0.20 0.08
N LEU A 34 11.61 0.65 -0.77
CA LEU A 34 11.30 1.53 -1.88
C LEU A 34 10.83 0.65 -3.02
N GLU A 35 9.53 0.51 -3.15
CA GLU A 35 8.90 -0.40 -4.09
C GLU A 35 8.79 0.27 -5.46
N HIS A 36 9.20 -0.45 -6.51
CA HIS A 36 9.04 0.01 -7.89
C HIS A 36 7.62 -0.31 -8.33
N ILE A 37 6.81 0.74 -8.53
CA ILE A 37 5.41 0.58 -8.94
C ILE A 37 5.35 -0.18 -10.26
N PHE A 38 6.13 0.28 -11.25
CA PHE A 38 6.40 -0.49 -12.46
C PHE A 38 7.74 -1.19 -12.25
N PRO A 39 7.78 -2.54 -12.22
CA PRO A 39 8.98 -3.28 -11.81
C PRO A 39 10.18 -3.04 -12.72
N LYS A 40 11.37 -3.09 -12.13
CA LYS A 40 12.63 -2.95 -12.90
C LYS A 40 12.76 -3.99 -13.99
N ILE A 41 12.31 -5.21 -13.71
CA ILE A 41 12.36 -6.31 -14.70
C ILE A 41 11.51 -6.01 -15.95
N LEU A 42 10.52 -5.12 -15.81
CA LEU A 42 9.69 -4.69 -16.93
C LEU A 42 10.10 -3.32 -17.48
N GLY A 43 11.24 -2.79 -17.04
CA GLY A 43 11.77 -1.52 -17.51
C GLY A 43 11.48 -0.33 -16.60
N GLY A 44 11.03 -0.57 -15.38
CA GLY A 44 10.75 0.50 -14.43
C GLY A 44 12.01 1.24 -13.98
N THR A 45 11.86 2.53 -13.67
CA THR A 45 12.95 3.42 -13.30
C THR A 45 13.04 3.62 -11.78
N ASP A 46 14.12 4.25 -11.33
CA ASP A 46 14.31 4.68 -9.95
C ASP A 46 13.78 6.10 -9.70
N ASP A 47 13.01 6.65 -10.63
CA ASP A 47 12.46 7.99 -10.49
C ASP A 47 11.38 8.06 -9.39
N LEU A 48 11.25 9.20 -8.75
CA LEU A 48 10.26 9.42 -7.68
C LEU A 48 8.85 9.04 -8.11
N ILE A 49 8.50 9.29 -9.38
CA ILE A 49 7.18 8.97 -9.91
C ILE A 49 6.92 7.46 -10.01
N ASN A 50 7.98 6.65 -9.93
CA ASN A 50 7.87 5.19 -10.00
C ASN A 50 8.13 4.50 -8.66
N LEU A 51 8.26 5.26 -7.57
CA LEU A 51 8.59 4.69 -6.28
C LEU A 51 7.45 4.88 -5.29
N ALA A 52 7.27 3.88 -4.43
CA ALA A 52 6.32 3.92 -3.33
C ALA A 52 6.98 3.35 -2.08
N LEU A 53 6.58 3.85 -0.91
CA LEU A 53 6.98 3.23 0.35
C LEU A 53 6.04 2.05 0.62
N ALA A 54 6.61 0.87 0.79
CA ALA A 54 5.83 -0.35 1.01
C ALA A 54 6.42 -1.19 2.13
N CYS A 55 5.55 -1.67 3.03
CA CYS A 55 5.98 -2.63 4.05
C CYS A 55 6.43 -3.92 3.37
N GLN A 56 7.24 -4.72 4.08
CA GLN A 56 7.81 -5.93 3.48
C GLN A 56 6.72 -6.90 3.01
N GLY A 57 5.63 -7.04 3.75
CA GLY A 57 4.53 -7.91 3.37
C GLY A 57 3.86 -7.48 2.07
N CYS A 58 3.47 -6.20 1.97
CA CYS A 58 2.83 -5.69 0.75
C CYS A 58 3.78 -5.75 -0.44
N ASN A 59 5.05 -5.42 -0.24
CA ASN A 59 6.06 -5.51 -1.29
C ASN A 59 6.19 -6.95 -1.80
N ASN A 60 6.24 -7.92 -0.89
CA ASN A 60 6.37 -9.34 -1.25
C ASN A 60 5.14 -9.86 -1.99
N PHE A 61 3.94 -9.54 -1.52
CA PHE A 61 2.71 -10.00 -2.18
C PHE A 61 2.51 -9.35 -3.55
N LYS A 62 2.85 -8.06 -3.68
CA LYS A 62 2.76 -7.39 -4.98
C LYS A 62 3.75 -7.95 -5.98
N PHE A 63 4.96 -8.22 -5.53
CA PHE A 63 6.04 -8.76 -6.36
C PHE A 63 6.22 -7.90 -7.63
N THR A 64 6.12 -8.50 -8.81
CA THR A 64 6.27 -7.78 -10.09
C THR A 64 4.95 -7.49 -10.79
N LYS A 65 3.82 -7.67 -10.09
CA LYS A 65 2.51 -7.50 -10.70
C LYS A 65 2.14 -6.02 -10.83
N ILE A 66 1.51 -5.67 -11.95
CA ILE A 66 0.94 -4.35 -12.18
C ILE A 66 -0.56 -4.43 -12.47
N LYS A 67 -1.04 -5.61 -12.87
CA LYS A 67 -2.46 -5.87 -13.14
C LYS A 67 -2.75 -7.34 -12.92
N VAL A 68 -4.01 -7.66 -12.71
CA VAL A 68 -4.49 -9.03 -12.56
C VAL A 68 -5.82 -9.20 -13.27
N PHE A 69 -6.13 -10.42 -13.68
CA PHE A 69 -7.44 -10.72 -14.26
C PHE A 69 -8.50 -10.74 -13.15
N ASP A 70 -9.55 -9.97 -13.33
CA ASP A 70 -10.65 -9.87 -12.38
C ASP A 70 -11.87 -10.65 -12.90
N LYS A 71 -12.25 -11.69 -12.17
CA LYS A 71 -13.39 -12.54 -12.56
C LYS A 71 -14.71 -11.79 -12.50
N GLU A 72 -14.84 -10.81 -11.62
CA GLU A 72 -16.09 -10.06 -11.46
C GLU A 72 -16.36 -9.16 -12.66
N THR A 73 -15.35 -8.48 -13.17
CA THR A 73 -15.45 -7.61 -14.35
C THR A 73 -15.12 -8.34 -15.64
N ASN A 74 -14.55 -9.54 -15.54
CA ASN A 74 -14.09 -10.35 -16.68
C ASN A 74 -13.07 -9.62 -17.55
N THR A 75 -12.22 -8.79 -16.93
CA THR A 75 -11.16 -8.02 -17.60
C THR A 75 -9.91 -7.99 -16.74
N ASP A 76 -8.78 -7.58 -17.35
CA ASP A 76 -7.60 -7.23 -16.59
C ASP A 76 -7.84 -5.90 -15.87
N VAL A 77 -7.51 -5.85 -14.59
CA VAL A 77 -7.66 -4.66 -13.75
C VAL A 77 -6.29 -4.30 -13.16
N LEU A 78 -5.95 -3.01 -13.23
CA LEU A 78 -4.70 -2.52 -12.64
C LEU A 78 -4.72 -2.64 -11.12
N LEU A 79 -3.56 -2.96 -10.53
CA LEU A 79 -3.36 -2.80 -9.10
C LEU A 79 -3.31 -1.31 -8.78
N PHE A 80 -3.66 -0.97 -7.55
CA PHE A 80 -3.59 0.41 -7.07
C PHE A 80 -2.18 0.98 -7.29
N ASN A 81 -2.13 2.15 -7.90
CA ASN A 81 -0.89 2.88 -8.18
C ASN A 81 -0.88 4.17 -7.37
N PRO A 82 -0.08 4.26 -6.29
CA PRO A 82 -0.12 5.43 -5.40
C PRO A 82 0.34 6.73 -6.03
N ARG A 83 0.95 6.71 -7.22
CA ARG A 83 1.32 7.94 -7.96
C ARG A 83 0.19 8.45 -8.82
N GLN A 84 -0.67 7.56 -9.33
CA GLN A 84 -1.74 7.91 -10.25
C GLN A 84 -3.12 7.93 -9.60
N HIS A 85 -3.30 7.18 -8.52
CA HIS A 85 -4.57 7.03 -7.84
C HIS A 85 -4.50 7.59 -6.42
N LYS A 86 -5.64 8.00 -5.90
CA LYS A 86 -5.80 8.42 -4.50
C LYS A 86 -6.38 7.28 -3.69
N TRP A 87 -5.77 6.99 -2.56
CA TRP A 87 -6.14 5.83 -1.74
C TRP A 87 -7.63 5.83 -1.38
N TYR A 88 -8.15 6.95 -0.91
CA TYR A 88 -9.54 7.05 -0.46
C TYR A 88 -10.57 6.97 -1.61
N GLU A 89 -10.14 7.05 -2.86
CA GLU A 89 -11.03 6.83 -4.00
C GLU A 89 -11.24 5.35 -4.30
N HIS A 90 -10.34 4.51 -3.85
CA HIS A 90 -10.37 3.06 -4.11
C HIS A 90 -10.59 2.22 -2.87
N PHE A 91 -10.36 2.80 -1.69
CA PHE A 91 -10.45 2.12 -0.41
C PHE A 91 -11.13 3.00 0.63
N LYS A 92 -11.68 2.35 1.63
CA LYS A 92 -12.11 3.00 2.87
C LYS A 92 -11.89 2.04 4.04
N TRP A 93 -11.89 2.57 5.26
CA TRP A 93 -11.90 1.76 6.46
C TRP A 93 -13.31 1.32 6.80
N ASN A 94 -13.45 0.15 7.42
CA ASN A 94 -14.71 -0.24 8.05
C ASN A 94 -14.93 0.60 9.32
N ASP A 95 -16.06 0.38 10.01
CA ASP A 95 -16.46 1.25 11.12
C ASP A 95 -15.47 1.28 12.28
N ASN A 96 -14.77 0.18 12.55
CA ASN A 96 -13.78 0.12 13.63
C ASN A 96 -12.33 0.20 13.16
N PHE A 97 -12.11 0.55 11.90
CA PHE A 97 -10.79 0.79 11.29
C PHE A 97 -9.86 -0.43 11.31
N THR A 98 -10.43 -1.64 11.29
CA THR A 98 -9.63 -2.87 11.28
C THR A 98 -9.50 -3.48 9.89
N VAL A 99 -10.46 -3.23 9.01
CA VAL A 99 -10.53 -3.81 7.68
C VAL A 99 -10.57 -2.73 6.61
N ILE A 100 -9.79 -2.91 5.56
CA ILE A 100 -9.83 -2.07 4.36
C ILE A 100 -10.93 -2.62 3.44
N VAL A 101 -11.84 -1.74 3.04
CA VAL A 101 -12.96 -2.07 2.16
C VAL A 101 -12.74 -1.47 0.78
N ALA A 102 -12.98 -2.25 -0.27
CA ALA A 102 -12.83 -1.78 -1.65
C ALA A 102 -14.02 -0.91 -2.07
N LEU A 103 -13.73 0.18 -2.77
CA LEU A 103 -14.74 1.04 -3.38
C LEU A 103 -14.80 0.87 -4.90
N THR A 104 -13.80 0.23 -5.50
CA THR A 104 -13.65 0.10 -6.96
C THR A 104 -13.05 -1.27 -7.30
N PRO A 105 -13.12 -1.70 -8.57
CA PRO A 105 -12.41 -2.91 -8.99
C PRO A 105 -10.90 -2.87 -8.71
N ILE A 106 -10.26 -1.70 -8.90
CA ILE A 106 -8.84 -1.52 -8.56
C ILE A 106 -8.60 -1.82 -7.08
N GLY A 107 -9.44 -1.27 -6.20
CA GLY A 107 -9.35 -1.54 -4.77
C GLY A 107 -9.56 -3.02 -4.46
N ASN A 108 -10.55 -3.63 -5.10
CA ASN A 108 -10.88 -5.03 -4.84
C ASN A 108 -9.73 -5.98 -5.20
N VAL A 109 -9.18 -5.85 -6.40
CA VAL A 109 -8.06 -6.73 -6.79
C VAL A 109 -6.80 -6.46 -5.97
N THR A 110 -6.58 -5.22 -5.57
CA THR A 110 -5.42 -4.87 -4.74
C THR A 110 -5.53 -5.48 -3.34
N ILE A 111 -6.70 -5.41 -2.71
CA ILE A 111 -6.94 -6.06 -1.41
C ILE A 111 -6.63 -7.55 -1.50
N HIS A 112 -7.11 -8.20 -2.55
CA HIS A 112 -6.88 -9.64 -2.74
C HIS A 112 -5.41 -9.96 -2.99
N GLU A 113 -4.77 -9.29 -3.96
CA GLU A 113 -3.41 -9.62 -4.37
C GLU A 113 -2.39 -9.30 -3.28
N LEU A 114 -2.54 -8.17 -2.61
CA LEU A 114 -1.59 -7.75 -1.58
C LEU A 114 -1.99 -8.23 -0.19
N GLN A 115 -3.09 -8.95 -0.05
CA GLN A 115 -3.55 -9.44 1.25
C GLN A 115 -3.65 -8.30 2.26
N LEU A 116 -4.32 -7.22 1.88
CA LEU A 116 -4.38 -6.00 2.70
C LEU A 116 -5.13 -6.19 4.03
N ASN A 117 -5.90 -7.25 4.14
CA ASN A 117 -6.61 -7.60 5.38
C ASN A 117 -6.12 -8.93 5.99
N ARG A 118 -4.84 -9.25 5.80
CA ARG A 118 -4.24 -10.42 6.44
C ARG A 118 -4.27 -10.25 7.96
N ASP A 119 -4.31 -11.37 8.68
CA ASP A 119 -4.52 -11.38 10.12
C ASP A 119 -3.54 -10.50 10.89
N ASN A 120 -2.28 -10.50 10.50
CA ASN A 120 -1.25 -9.69 11.17
C ASN A 120 -1.58 -8.19 11.10
N LEU A 121 -2.09 -7.72 9.95
CA LEU A 121 -2.47 -6.32 9.79
C LEU A 121 -3.72 -5.97 10.59
N ILE A 122 -4.71 -6.84 10.59
CA ILE A 122 -5.93 -6.63 11.37
C ILE A 122 -5.59 -6.53 12.86
N ASN A 123 -4.79 -7.46 13.37
CA ASN A 123 -4.37 -7.47 14.77
C ASN A 123 -3.57 -6.22 15.13
N GLN A 124 -2.67 -5.79 14.25
CA GLN A 124 -1.90 -4.58 14.44
C GLN A 124 -2.81 -3.34 14.53
N ARG A 125 -3.79 -3.26 13.64
CA ARG A 125 -4.76 -2.15 13.60
C ARG A 125 -5.57 -2.07 14.89
N ILE A 126 -6.00 -3.21 15.42
CA ILE A 126 -6.73 -3.27 16.69
C ILE A 126 -5.88 -2.67 17.83
N VAL A 127 -4.64 -3.11 17.95
CA VAL A 127 -3.73 -2.65 19.00
C VAL A 127 -3.41 -1.15 18.83
N TYR A 128 -3.05 -0.74 17.64
CA TYR A 128 -2.66 0.65 17.39
C TYR A 128 -3.82 1.62 17.54
N ARG A 129 -5.03 1.19 17.21
CA ARG A 129 -6.22 2.01 17.45
C ARG A 129 -6.47 2.21 18.92
N ALA A 130 -6.26 1.18 19.73
CA ALA A 130 -6.41 1.28 21.18
C ALA A 130 -5.45 2.32 21.79
N PHE A 131 -4.28 2.53 21.17
CA PHE A 131 -3.31 3.52 21.60
C PHE A 131 -3.46 4.88 20.88
N GLY A 132 -4.48 5.05 20.04
CA GLY A 132 -4.75 6.31 19.37
C GLY A 132 -3.82 6.65 18.23
N ILE A 133 -3.11 5.67 17.66
CA ILE A 133 -2.14 5.87 16.59
C ILE A 133 -2.60 5.31 15.23
N HIS A 134 -3.80 4.78 15.17
CA HIS A 134 -4.40 4.26 13.95
C HIS A 134 -5.88 4.67 13.90
N PRO A 135 -6.44 5.06 12.76
CA PRO A 135 -5.82 5.12 11.44
C PRO A 135 -4.95 6.36 11.25
N PRO A 136 -3.99 6.34 10.29
CA PRO A 136 -3.23 7.55 9.96
C PRO A 136 -4.18 8.61 9.40
N PRO A 137 -4.07 9.89 9.83
CA PRO A 137 -5.02 10.91 9.43
C PRO A 137 -5.17 11.09 7.92
N HIS A 138 -4.09 10.95 7.15
CA HIS A 138 -4.14 11.12 5.70
C HIS A 138 -4.91 10.00 4.98
N SER A 139 -5.17 8.87 5.63
CA SER A 139 -5.95 7.78 5.05
C SER A 139 -7.46 7.99 5.19
N LEU A 140 -7.87 9.09 5.81
CA LEU A 140 -9.27 9.41 6.04
C LEU A 140 -9.84 10.41 5.02
N VAL A 141 -9.00 10.93 4.12
CA VAL A 141 -9.42 11.97 3.15
C VAL A 141 -9.28 11.47 1.72
#